data_b887f1b7015c1450d66c889f7275332f
#
_entry.id   b887f1b7015c1450d66c889f7275332f
#
_cell.length_a   1.000
_cell.length_b   1.000
_cell.length_c   1.000
_cell.angle_alpha   90.00
_cell.angle_beta   90.00
_cell.angle_gamma   90.00
#
_symmetry.space_group_name_H-M   'P 1'
#
loop_
_entity.id
_entity.type
_entity.pdbx_description
1 polymer ?
#
loop_
_entity_poly.entity_id
_entity_poly.type
_entity_poly.pdbx_seq_one_letter_code
_entity_poly.pdbx_strand_id
1 'polypeptide(L)'
;MRLGFGNRVMHIGHQTTTAALAVLALTCVSMPAPAQERSVINACWAPAALTAAPGESLVKKGDHHFDAPPPEVQLAPFAPIVPENGVVRRVKLSGGRKLIALTFDLCEQPGEVAGYDGAIVDYLRKENIKATFFAGGKWLRSHEERARQLMADPLFEIGSHSEAHRNLRGLESARLANEILGPQRAYETIRARLTETQCVRNAPGAESGIAPRITLFRFPYGACNPLSLQAVHEQGLRAIQWDVATGDPSPTASAEAIASAMVVRTRPGSIIVNHANGRGWHTAAALPLAIPKLRKMGFEFATVSELLEAGEPVVAATCYDTKPGDTDRYDVFAARKRIPDFKTTVHQ
;
A
#
# COMPACT_ATOMS: atom_id res chain seq x y z
N MET A 1 -56.85 -80.26 7.97
CA MET A 1 -57.77 -81.08 7.16
C MET A 1 -57.98 -80.43 5.80
N ARG A 2 -57.53 -81.15 4.72
CA ARG A 2 -57.86 -81.00 3.27
C ARG A 2 -57.99 -79.60 2.64
N LEU A 3 -56.99 -79.19 1.80
CA LEU A 3 -56.84 -79.46 0.36
C LEU A 3 -57.90 -78.80 -0.53
N GLY A 4 -57.50 -77.94 -1.40
CA GLY A 4 -58.21 -77.43 -2.57
C GLY A 4 -57.26 -76.76 -3.56
N PHE A 5 -56.75 -77.55 -4.55
CA PHE A 5 -56.01 -77.03 -5.74
C PHE A 5 -56.98 -76.42 -6.75
N GLY A 6 -56.64 -75.30 -7.30
CA GLY A 6 -57.30 -74.66 -8.43
C GLY A 6 -56.29 -74.08 -9.45
N ASN A 7 -55.99 -74.87 -10.50
CA ASN A 7 -55.24 -74.50 -11.66
C ASN A 7 -56.03 -73.46 -12.50
N ARG A 8 -55.43 -72.30 -12.76
CA ARG A 8 -55.83 -71.41 -13.87
C ARG A 8 -54.63 -71.13 -14.75
N VAL A 9 -54.73 -71.56 -15.98
CA VAL A 9 -53.86 -71.22 -17.12
C VAL A 9 -54.00 -69.77 -17.42
N MET A 10 -52.86 -69.00 -17.47
CA MET A 10 -52.85 -67.62 -17.89
C MET A 10 -52.15 -67.53 -19.26
N HIS A 11 -52.88 -67.04 -20.22
CA HIS A 11 -52.38 -66.69 -21.55
C HIS A 11 -51.33 -65.55 -21.47
N ILE A 12 -50.18 -65.80 -22.07
CA ILE A 12 -49.12 -64.78 -22.23
C ILE A 12 -49.39 -64.03 -23.51
N GLY A 13 -49.84 -62.80 -23.33
CA GLY A 13 -49.91 -61.82 -24.44
C GLY A 13 -48.57 -61.08 -24.59
N HIS A 14 -47.90 -61.26 -25.72
CA HIS A 14 -46.73 -60.51 -26.09
C HIS A 14 -47.12 -59.05 -26.46
N GLN A 15 -46.77 -58.10 -25.63
CA GLN A 15 -46.78 -56.69 -25.99
C GLN A 15 -45.36 -56.27 -26.35
N THR A 16 -45.14 -55.95 -27.61
CA THR A 16 -43.93 -55.32 -28.13
C THR A 16 -43.94 -53.83 -27.77
N THR A 17 -43.16 -53.42 -26.76
CA THR A 17 -42.95 -52.02 -26.46
C THR A 17 -41.77 -51.49 -27.29
N THR A 18 -42.07 -50.65 -28.24
CA THR A 18 -41.11 -49.85 -29.00
C THR A 18 -40.57 -48.75 -28.06
N ALA A 19 -39.32 -48.87 -27.62
CA ALA A 19 -38.64 -47.82 -26.90
C ALA A 19 -38.16 -46.73 -27.87
N ALA A 20 -38.75 -45.54 -27.78
CA ALA A 20 -38.27 -44.33 -28.46
C ALA A 20 -37.09 -43.75 -27.67
N LEU A 21 -35.87 -43.84 -28.23
CA LEU A 21 -34.70 -43.13 -27.69
C LEU A 21 -34.87 -41.62 -27.99
N ALA A 22 -35.20 -40.83 -26.97
CA ALA A 22 -35.09 -39.39 -27.04
C ALA A 22 -33.61 -39.00 -26.83
N VAL A 23 -32.93 -38.62 -27.88
CA VAL A 23 -31.58 -38.01 -27.84
C VAL A 23 -31.74 -36.58 -27.32
N LEU A 24 -31.44 -36.34 -26.03
CA LEU A 24 -31.31 -35.00 -25.48
C LEU A 24 -30.00 -34.40 -25.99
N ALA A 25 -30.08 -33.50 -26.98
CA ALA A 25 -28.96 -32.67 -27.38
C ALA A 25 -28.66 -31.68 -26.24
N LEU A 26 -27.62 -31.92 -25.44
CA LEU A 26 -27.07 -30.96 -24.49
C LEU A 26 -26.38 -29.84 -25.30
N THR A 27 -27.08 -28.74 -25.52
CA THR A 27 -26.44 -27.51 -25.99
C THR A 27 -25.61 -26.94 -24.86
N CYS A 28 -24.29 -27.16 -24.90
CA CYS A 28 -23.35 -26.42 -24.09
C CYS A 28 -23.44 -24.94 -24.44
N VAL A 29 -24.22 -24.17 -23.68
CA VAL A 29 -24.13 -22.71 -23.66
C VAL A 29 -22.79 -22.36 -23.06
N SER A 30 -21.80 -22.02 -23.90
CA SER A 30 -20.54 -21.46 -23.46
C SER A 30 -20.85 -20.12 -22.80
N MET A 31 -20.90 -20.07 -21.48
CA MET A 31 -20.90 -18.80 -20.77
C MET A 31 -19.61 -18.08 -21.16
N PRO A 32 -19.69 -16.80 -21.61
CA PRO A 32 -18.49 -16.00 -21.80
C PRO A 32 -17.76 -16.00 -20.44
N ALA A 33 -16.45 -16.32 -20.45
CA ALA A 33 -15.61 -16.16 -19.29
C ALA A 33 -15.80 -14.72 -18.78
N PRO A 34 -15.92 -14.50 -17.45
CA PRO A 34 -16.04 -13.14 -16.92
C PRO A 34 -14.90 -12.33 -17.52
N ALA A 35 -15.23 -11.20 -18.13
CA ALA A 35 -14.26 -10.28 -18.69
C ALA A 35 -13.32 -9.96 -17.50
N GLN A 36 -12.09 -10.45 -17.56
CA GLN A 36 -11.07 -10.16 -16.58
C GLN A 36 -10.95 -8.65 -16.57
N GLU A 37 -11.41 -7.99 -15.50
CA GLU A 37 -11.33 -6.54 -15.36
C GLU A 37 -9.88 -6.16 -15.67
N ARG A 38 -9.69 -5.45 -16.77
CA ARG A 38 -8.36 -5.00 -17.17
C ARG A 38 -7.95 -3.96 -16.15
N SER A 39 -7.07 -4.35 -15.22
CA SER A 39 -6.51 -3.39 -14.27
C SER A 39 -5.83 -2.26 -15.02
N VAL A 40 -5.90 -1.05 -14.51
CA VAL A 40 -5.27 0.14 -15.11
C VAL A 40 -3.81 -0.11 -15.44
N ILE A 41 -3.10 -0.81 -14.56
CA ILE A 41 -1.67 -1.11 -14.75
C ILE A 41 -1.42 -1.86 -16.07
N ASN A 42 -2.24 -2.86 -16.40
CA ASN A 42 -2.09 -3.67 -17.62
C ASN A 42 -2.64 -2.96 -18.88
N ALA A 43 -3.54 -1.99 -18.69
CA ALA A 43 -4.07 -1.21 -19.80
C ALA A 43 -3.12 -0.08 -20.25
N CYS A 44 -2.34 0.47 -19.30
CA CYS A 44 -1.51 1.66 -19.53
C CYS A 44 -0.02 1.36 -19.71
N TRP A 45 0.48 0.25 -19.23
CA TRP A 45 1.91 -0.06 -19.32
C TRP A 45 2.19 -1.44 -19.90
N ALA A 46 3.16 -1.49 -20.81
CA ALA A 46 3.77 -2.76 -21.21
C ALA A 46 4.60 -3.34 -20.06
N PRO A 47 4.73 -4.67 -19.93
CA PRO A 47 5.48 -5.31 -18.84
C PRO A 47 6.90 -4.75 -18.67
N ALA A 48 7.61 -4.47 -19.77
CA ALA A 48 8.96 -3.92 -19.72
C ALA A 48 9.06 -2.52 -19.09
N ALA A 49 8.00 -1.70 -19.16
CA ALA A 49 7.96 -0.39 -18.53
C ALA A 49 7.74 -0.46 -17.00
N LEU A 50 7.28 -1.61 -16.52
CA LEU A 50 7.01 -1.85 -15.10
C LEU A 50 8.22 -2.40 -14.34
N THR A 51 9.24 -2.89 -15.05
CA THR A 51 10.44 -3.49 -14.43
C THR A 51 11.41 -2.44 -13.91
N ALA A 52 12.25 -2.85 -12.96
CA ALA A 52 13.33 -2.04 -12.43
C ALA A 52 14.27 -1.54 -13.54
N ALA A 53 14.63 -0.26 -13.50
CA ALA A 53 15.60 0.32 -14.42
C ALA A 53 16.98 0.46 -13.76
N PRO A 54 18.07 0.32 -14.53
CA PRO A 54 19.43 0.48 -14.00
C PRO A 54 19.64 1.87 -13.37
N GLY A 55 20.12 1.90 -12.13
CA GLY A 55 20.49 3.12 -11.42
C GLY A 55 19.33 3.94 -10.85
N GLU A 56 18.07 3.54 -11.03
CA GLU A 56 16.92 4.28 -10.47
C GLU A 56 16.84 4.22 -8.94
N SER A 57 17.48 3.24 -8.30
CA SER A 57 17.60 3.17 -6.84
C SER A 57 18.61 4.14 -6.23
N LEU A 58 19.40 4.85 -7.05
CA LEU A 58 20.47 5.72 -6.56
C LEU A 58 19.91 7.06 -6.06
N VAL A 59 20.37 7.48 -4.89
CA VAL A 59 20.07 8.80 -4.35
C VAL A 59 21.01 9.85 -4.97
N LYS A 60 20.46 10.84 -5.65
CA LYS A 60 21.19 11.98 -6.27
C LYS A 60 21.16 13.15 -5.32
N LYS A 61 22.29 13.55 -4.77
CA LYS A 61 22.43 14.72 -3.87
C LYS A 61 22.75 15.98 -4.67
N GLY A 62 22.42 17.15 -4.10
CA GLY A 62 22.63 18.45 -4.74
C GLY A 62 21.56 18.81 -5.77
N ASP A 63 20.48 18.02 -5.87
CA ASP A 63 19.37 18.31 -6.75
C ASP A 63 18.22 18.98 -5.97
N HIS A 64 17.92 20.23 -6.34
CA HIS A 64 16.92 21.07 -5.70
C HIS A 64 15.66 21.27 -6.54
N HIS A 65 15.54 20.60 -7.68
CA HIS A 65 14.47 20.84 -8.66
C HIS A 65 13.07 20.71 -8.07
N PHE A 66 12.88 19.76 -7.15
CA PHE A 66 11.58 19.50 -6.52
C PHE A 66 11.47 20.03 -5.08
N ASP A 67 12.38 20.91 -4.62
CA ASP A 67 12.38 21.41 -3.23
C ASP A 67 11.21 22.37 -2.94
N ALA A 68 10.71 23.09 -3.96
CA ALA A 68 9.52 23.90 -3.81
C ALA A 68 8.29 23.01 -3.57
N PRO A 69 7.42 23.35 -2.60
CA PRO A 69 6.17 22.63 -2.42
C PRO A 69 5.31 22.71 -3.68
N PRO A 70 4.39 21.74 -3.89
CA PRO A 70 3.48 21.80 -5.02
C PRO A 70 2.60 23.07 -4.92
N PRO A 71 2.12 23.59 -6.07
CA PRO A 71 1.15 24.68 -6.08
C PRO A 71 -0.05 24.34 -5.20
N GLU A 72 -0.67 25.35 -4.62
CA GLU A 72 -1.94 25.15 -3.93
C GLU A 72 -2.99 24.73 -4.95
N VAL A 73 -3.61 23.58 -4.70
CA VAL A 73 -4.76 23.09 -5.45
C VAL A 73 -5.92 22.93 -4.48
N GLN A 74 -7.13 23.14 -4.97
CA GLN A 74 -8.32 22.84 -4.18
C GLN A 74 -8.44 21.32 -4.05
N LEU A 75 -8.19 20.82 -2.84
CA LEU A 75 -8.34 19.41 -2.54
C LEU A 75 -9.81 18.99 -2.63
N ALA A 76 -10.05 17.77 -3.09
CA ALA A 76 -11.40 17.22 -3.12
C ALA A 76 -12.00 17.20 -1.71
N PRO A 77 -13.29 17.60 -1.54
CA PRO A 77 -13.97 17.48 -0.26
C PRO A 77 -13.97 16.03 0.22
N PHE A 78 -13.81 15.82 1.49
CA PHE A 78 -13.86 14.48 2.06
C PHE A 78 -14.71 14.42 3.32
N ALA A 79 -15.34 13.28 3.55
CA ALA A 79 -15.92 12.98 4.84
C ALA A 79 -14.77 12.75 5.84
N PRO A 80 -14.72 13.49 6.96
CA PRO A 80 -13.68 13.29 7.95
C PRO A 80 -13.76 11.86 8.46
N ILE A 81 -12.66 11.12 8.32
CA ILE A 81 -12.46 9.87 9.06
C ILE A 81 -12.26 10.29 10.50
N VAL A 82 -12.95 9.62 11.45
CA VAL A 82 -12.64 9.79 12.88
C VAL A 82 -11.38 8.94 13.12
N PRO A 83 -10.19 9.55 13.19
CA PRO A 83 -8.97 8.78 13.42
C PRO A 83 -8.94 8.30 14.87
N GLU A 84 -8.18 7.26 15.10
CA GLU A 84 -7.87 6.77 16.44
C GLU A 84 -7.13 7.87 17.22
N ASN A 85 -7.41 7.99 18.51
CA ASN A 85 -6.69 8.96 19.35
C ASN A 85 -5.26 8.46 19.63
N GLY A 86 -4.35 8.69 18.67
CA GLY A 86 -2.97 8.25 18.73
C GLY A 86 -2.45 7.74 17.39
N VAL A 87 -1.47 6.85 17.44
CA VAL A 87 -0.84 6.23 16.26
C VAL A 87 -1.08 4.74 16.24
N VAL A 88 -1.53 4.21 15.12
CA VAL A 88 -1.74 2.77 14.95
C VAL A 88 -0.37 2.09 14.78
N ARG A 89 -0.11 1.07 15.60
CA ARG A 89 1.15 0.32 15.54
C ARG A 89 0.99 -1.09 14.96
N ARG A 90 -0.17 -1.67 15.11
CA ARG A 90 -0.58 -2.98 14.57
C ARG A 90 -2.09 -3.13 14.68
N VAL A 91 -2.63 -4.25 14.22
CA VAL A 91 -4.05 -4.59 14.34
C VAL A 91 -4.22 -5.86 15.16
N LYS A 92 -5.19 -5.89 16.05
CA LYS A 92 -5.59 -7.11 16.77
C LYS A 92 -6.62 -7.85 15.93
N LEU A 93 -6.21 -8.97 15.37
CA LEU A 93 -7.06 -9.82 14.54
C LEU A 93 -7.84 -10.83 15.39
N SER A 94 -9.02 -11.23 14.91
CA SER A 94 -9.85 -12.29 15.48
C SER A 94 -9.83 -13.54 14.62
N GLY A 95 -10.36 -14.66 15.14
CA GLY A 95 -10.61 -15.88 14.36
C GLY A 95 -9.35 -16.62 13.88
N GLY A 96 -8.19 -16.40 14.50
CA GLY A 96 -6.95 -17.08 14.13
C GLY A 96 -6.33 -16.63 12.80
N ARG A 97 -6.83 -15.53 12.19
CA ARG A 97 -6.28 -14.96 10.94
C ARG A 97 -4.83 -14.51 11.17
N LYS A 98 -3.98 -14.73 10.17
CA LYS A 98 -2.56 -14.34 10.19
C LYS A 98 -2.27 -13.33 9.07
N LEU A 99 -2.98 -12.20 9.07
CA LEU A 99 -2.79 -11.12 8.13
C LEU A 99 -1.75 -10.14 8.64
N ILE A 100 -0.88 -9.62 7.75
CA ILE A 100 0.17 -8.65 8.05
C ILE A 100 0.28 -7.62 6.92
N ALA A 101 0.78 -6.42 7.23
CA ALA A 101 1.09 -5.41 6.23
C ALA A 101 2.60 -5.23 6.05
N LEU A 102 3.08 -5.46 4.82
CA LEU A 102 4.39 -5.00 4.39
C LEU A 102 4.27 -3.55 3.97
N THR A 103 5.14 -2.69 4.53
CA THR A 103 5.12 -1.28 4.18
C THR A 103 6.50 -0.78 3.83
N PHE A 104 6.56 0.18 2.89
CA PHE A 104 7.79 0.74 2.36
C PHE A 104 7.71 2.26 2.35
N ASP A 105 8.71 2.91 2.94
CA ASP A 105 8.80 4.36 2.94
C ASP A 105 9.57 4.83 1.69
N LEU A 106 8.96 5.79 0.98
CA LEU A 106 9.50 6.48 -0.19
C LEU A 106 9.76 7.94 0.18
N CYS A 107 10.73 8.15 1.07
CA CYS A 107 11.09 9.48 1.55
C CYS A 107 12.12 10.16 0.65
N GLU A 108 11.96 11.49 0.48
CA GLU A 108 12.90 12.34 -0.23
C GLU A 108 13.11 13.64 0.54
N GLN A 109 14.39 13.98 0.81
CA GLN A 109 14.75 15.17 1.59
C GLN A 109 15.02 16.36 0.67
N PRO A 110 14.98 17.62 1.17
CA PRO A 110 15.43 18.76 0.42
C PRO A 110 16.89 18.63 -0.04
N GLY A 111 17.18 19.08 -1.26
CA GLY A 111 18.51 19.02 -1.85
C GLY A 111 18.92 17.65 -2.37
N GLU A 112 17.97 16.78 -2.65
CA GLU A 112 18.23 15.46 -3.28
C GLU A 112 17.06 14.99 -4.12
N VAL A 113 17.31 14.11 -5.05
CA VAL A 113 16.31 13.17 -5.60
C VAL A 113 16.64 11.80 -5.07
N ALA A 114 15.71 11.23 -4.28
CA ALA A 114 15.86 9.89 -3.73
C ALA A 114 15.77 8.82 -4.84
N GLY A 115 16.00 7.55 -4.51
CA GLY A 115 15.85 6.48 -5.46
C GLY A 115 14.42 5.93 -5.51
N TYR A 116 14.23 4.99 -6.43
CA TYR A 116 13.13 4.04 -6.46
C TYR A 116 13.71 2.64 -6.58
N ASP A 117 13.45 1.79 -5.59
CA ASP A 117 13.94 0.42 -5.63
C ASP A 117 12.94 -0.49 -6.39
N GLY A 118 13.03 -0.43 -7.72
CA GLY A 118 12.18 -1.21 -8.62
C GLY A 118 12.29 -2.72 -8.39
N ALA A 119 13.43 -3.22 -7.91
CA ALA A 119 13.61 -4.65 -7.64
C ALA A 119 12.71 -5.14 -6.50
N ILE A 120 12.39 -4.29 -5.52
CA ILE A 120 11.39 -4.59 -4.49
C ILE A 120 10.02 -4.75 -5.13
N VAL A 121 9.62 -3.80 -5.96
CA VAL A 121 8.30 -3.78 -6.61
C VAL A 121 8.14 -4.95 -7.58
N ASP A 122 9.18 -5.25 -8.37
CA ASP A 122 9.20 -6.42 -9.26
C ASP A 122 8.99 -7.73 -8.49
N TYR A 123 9.66 -7.86 -7.34
CA TYR A 123 9.50 -9.03 -6.48
C TYR A 123 8.07 -9.13 -5.91
N LEU A 124 7.51 -8.02 -5.42
CA LEU A 124 6.13 -7.98 -4.90
C LEU A 124 5.11 -8.36 -5.98
N ARG A 125 5.24 -7.81 -7.19
CA ARG A 125 4.38 -8.18 -8.34
C ARG A 125 4.51 -9.65 -8.71
N LYS A 126 5.75 -10.15 -8.86
CA LYS A 126 6.03 -11.54 -9.19
C LYS A 126 5.40 -12.51 -8.18
N GLU A 127 5.50 -12.18 -6.91
CA GLU A 127 4.98 -13.01 -5.83
C GLU A 127 3.51 -12.71 -5.46
N ASN A 128 2.84 -11.79 -6.18
CA ASN A 128 1.46 -11.36 -5.90
C ASN A 128 1.27 -10.95 -4.43
N ILE A 129 2.11 -10.02 -3.96
CA ILE A 129 2.13 -9.55 -2.57
C ILE A 129 1.58 -8.14 -2.50
N LYS A 130 0.54 -7.95 -1.70
CA LYS A 130 0.01 -6.64 -1.37
C LYS A 130 0.95 -5.88 -0.44
N ALA A 131 1.07 -4.57 -0.67
CA ALA A 131 1.91 -3.68 0.15
C ALA A 131 1.37 -2.25 0.20
N THR A 132 1.79 -1.49 1.21
CA THR A 132 1.50 -0.05 1.30
C THR A 132 2.79 0.74 1.20
N PHE A 133 2.84 1.71 0.29
CA PHE A 133 3.96 2.63 0.10
C PHE A 133 3.61 3.97 0.74
N PHE A 134 4.37 4.39 1.76
CA PHE A 134 4.25 5.72 2.34
C PHE A 134 5.17 6.68 1.58
N ALA A 135 4.58 7.45 0.68
CA ALA A 135 5.32 8.30 -0.25
C ALA A 135 5.33 9.77 0.20
N GLY A 136 6.50 10.40 0.13
CA GLY A 136 6.66 11.84 0.31
C GLY A 136 6.10 12.61 -0.88
N GLY A 137 5.55 13.80 -0.66
CA GLY A 137 5.01 14.64 -1.74
C GLY A 137 6.08 15.02 -2.75
N LYS A 138 7.29 15.34 -2.27
CA LYS A 138 8.44 15.56 -3.11
C LYS A 138 8.80 14.33 -3.95
N TRP A 139 8.83 13.13 -3.35
CA TRP A 139 9.09 11.88 -4.05
C TRP A 139 8.03 11.59 -5.13
N LEU A 140 6.76 11.82 -4.83
CA LEU A 140 5.67 11.65 -5.81
C LEU A 140 5.90 12.49 -7.06
N ARG A 141 6.38 13.73 -6.90
CA ARG A 141 6.64 14.65 -8.03
C ARG A 141 7.91 14.31 -8.79
N SER A 142 8.98 13.92 -8.08
CA SER A 142 10.26 13.57 -8.71
C SER A 142 10.22 12.22 -9.44
N HIS A 143 9.27 11.35 -9.07
CA HIS A 143 9.08 10.02 -9.63
C HIS A 143 7.65 9.83 -10.17
N GLU A 144 7.08 10.87 -10.84
CA GLU A 144 5.67 10.88 -11.26
C GLU A 144 5.26 9.61 -12.00
N GLU A 145 6.11 9.10 -12.92
CA GLU A 145 5.78 7.90 -13.68
C GLU A 145 5.70 6.65 -12.80
N ARG A 146 6.64 6.46 -11.86
CA ARG A 146 6.59 5.37 -10.88
C ARG A 146 5.43 5.52 -9.90
N ALA A 147 5.11 6.75 -9.50
CA ALA A 147 3.93 7.04 -8.68
C ALA A 147 2.64 6.63 -9.38
N ARG A 148 2.49 6.94 -10.68
CA ARG A 148 1.33 6.51 -11.50
C ARG A 148 1.22 4.99 -11.58
N GLN A 149 2.34 4.29 -11.75
CA GLN A 149 2.38 2.83 -11.79
C GLN A 149 1.98 2.21 -10.46
N LEU A 150 2.45 2.76 -9.32
CA LEU A 150 2.05 2.29 -7.99
C LEU A 150 0.57 2.57 -7.71
N MET A 151 0.05 3.75 -8.10
CA MET A 151 -1.37 4.09 -7.95
C MET A 151 -2.31 3.19 -8.76
N ALA A 152 -1.85 2.75 -9.93
CA ALA A 152 -2.64 1.94 -10.86
C ALA A 152 -2.60 0.44 -10.54
N ASP A 153 -1.71 0.00 -9.69
CA ASP A 153 -1.48 -1.41 -9.37
C ASP A 153 -2.39 -1.85 -8.21
N PRO A 154 -3.30 -2.80 -8.41
CA PRO A 154 -4.23 -3.25 -7.37
C PRO A 154 -3.56 -3.95 -6.19
N LEU A 155 -2.28 -4.29 -6.30
CA LEU A 155 -1.50 -4.84 -5.19
C LEU A 155 -1.05 -3.77 -4.20
N PHE A 156 -1.07 -2.48 -4.60
CA PHE A 156 -0.40 -1.43 -3.84
C PHE A 156 -1.36 -0.35 -3.37
N GLU A 157 -1.08 0.14 -2.17
CA GLU A 157 -1.74 1.28 -1.56
C GLU A 157 -0.72 2.40 -1.34
N ILE A 158 -1.14 3.65 -1.54
CA ILE A 158 -0.31 4.83 -1.28
C ILE A 158 -0.78 5.52 0.00
N GLY A 159 0.14 5.65 0.96
CA GLY A 159 0.02 6.51 2.14
C GLY A 159 0.92 7.73 2.02
N SER A 160 0.71 8.72 2.89
CA SER A 160 1.54 9.94 3.00
C SER A 160 2.74 9.74 3.93
N HIS A 161 3.89 10.29 3.53
CA HIS A 161 5.10 10.32 4.38
C HIS A 161 5.68 11.73 4.51
N SER A 162 4.82 12.73 4.68
CA SER A 162 5.10 14.17 4.67
C SER A 162 5.60 14.70 3.31
N GLU A 163 5.71 16.01 3.17
CA GLU A 163 6.14 16.60 1.90
C GLU A 163 7.61 16.34 1.60
N ALA A 164 8.50 16.63 2.56
CA ALA A 164 9.95 16.58 2.35
C ALA A 164 10.69 15.91 3.51
N HIS A 165 10.07 14.90 4.14
CA HIS A 165 10.65 14.09 5.21
C HIS A 165 11.25 14.92 6.35
N ARG A 166 10.57 16.01 6.75
CA ARG A 166 10.99 16.82 7.89
C ARG A 166 10.52 16.21 9.20
N ASN A 167 11.24 16.47 10.29
CA ASN A 167 10.73 16.11 11.62
C ASN A 167 9.62 17.11 12.01
N LEU A 168 8.36 16.63 12.01
CA LEU A 168 7.17 17.46 12.25
C LEU A 168 7.10 17.99 13.69
N ARG A 169 7.84 17.41 14.65
CA ARG A 169 7.90 17.92 16.03
C ARG A 169 8.45 19.34 16.14
N GLY A 170 9.28 19.73 15.21
CA GLY A 170 9.88 21.09 15.16
C GLY A 170 9.16 22.06 14.22
N LEU A 171 7.96 21.71 13.73
CA LEU A 171 7.24 22.52 12.75
C LEU A 171 5.92 23.03 13.34
N GLU A 172 5.52 24.24 12.91
CA GLU A 172 4.28 24.88 13.31
C GLU A 172 3.61 25.58 12.11
N SER A 173 2.34 25.89 12.29
CA SER A 173 1.54 26.70 11.36
C SER A 173 1.65 26.24 9.89
N ALA A 174 1.92 27.16 8.97
CA ALA A 174 1.96 26.89 7.53
C ALA A 174 3.02 25.84 7.13
N ARG A 175 4.15 25.76 7.84
CA ARG A 175 5.18 24.75 7.56
C ARG A 175 4.69 23.34 7.89
N LEU A 176 4.02 23.17 9.04
CA LEU A 176 3.42 21.92 9.43
C LEU A 176 2.31 21.52 8.45
N ALA A 177 1.42 22.46 8.11
CA ALA A 177 0.36 22.23 7.14
C ALA A 177 0.91 21.79 5.77
N ASN A 178 1.98 22.42 5.27
CA ASN A 178 2.60 22.04 4.00
C ASN A 178 3.20 20.63 4.04
N GLU A 179 3.84 20.22 5.13
CA GLU A 179 4.35 18.85 5.26
C GLU A 179 3.21 17.80 5.29
N ILE A 180 2.03 18.14 5.80
CA ILE A 180 0.89 17.22 5.86
C ILE A 180 0.11 17.20 4.55
N LEU A 181 -0.16 18.36 3.93
CA LEU A 181 -1.01 18.50 2.75
C LEU A 181 -0.27 18.35 1.43
N GLY A 182 1.05 18.57 1.40
CA GLY A 182 1.87 18.48 0.18
C GLY A 182 1.70 17.13 -0.54
N PRO A 183 1.82 15.98 0.14
CA PRO A 183 1.62 14.68 -0.50
C PRO A 183 0.21 14.50 -1.09
N GLN A 184 -0.82 15.02 -0.43
CA GLN A 184 -2.19 14.94 -0.92
C GLN A 184 -2.34 15.75 -2.23
N ARG A 185 -1.79 16.98 -2.27
CA ARG A 185 -1.80 17.81 -3.47
C ARG A 185 -1.05 17.17 -4.64
N ALA A 186 0.12 16.61 -4.37
CA ALA A 186 0.89 15.87 -5.37
C ALA A 186 0.11 14.65 -5.89
N TYR A 187 -0.44 13.85 -4.97
CA TYR A 187 -1.22 12.65 -5.30
C TYR A 187 -2.43 12.98 -6.18
N GLU A 188 -3.27 13.94 -5.77
CA GLU A 188 -4.48 14.31 -6.52
C GLU A 188 -4.14 14.87 -7.91
N THR A 189 -3.06 15.65 -8.03
CA THR A 189 -2.58 16.17 -9.31
C THR A 189 -2.14 15.02 -10.24
N ILE A 190 -1.36 14.08 -9.73
CA ILE A 190 -0.86 12.94 -10.50
C ILE A 190 -2.02 12.02 -10.88
N ARG A 191 -2.94 11.77 -9.93
CA ARG A 191 -4.14 10.97 -10.16
C ARG A 191 -5.02 11.57 -11.26
N ALA A 192 -5.28 12.88 -11.23
CA ALA A 192 -6.05 13.56 -12.26
C ALA A 192 -5.43 13.36 -13.65
N ARG A 193 -4.12 13.58 -13.78
CA ARG A 193 -3.39 13.32 -15.03
C ARG A 193 -3.46 11.87 -15.48
N LEU A 194 -3.36 10.91 -14.54
CA LEU A 194 -3.48 9.48 -14.85
C LEU A 194 -4.88 9.14 -15.38
N THR A 195 -5.94 9.60 -14.72
CA THR A 195 -7.32 9.32 -15.12
C THR A 195 -7.69 9.95 -16.46
N GLU A 196 -7.01 11.03 -16.87
CA GLU A 196 -7.18 11.67 -18.17
C GLU A 196 -6.44 10.96 -19.31
N THR A 197 -5.59 9.96 -19.02
CA THR A 197 -4.88 9.22 -20.06
C THR A 197 -5.82 8.39 -20.93
N GLN A 198 -5.47 8.24 -22.23
CA GLN A 198 -6.30 7.47 -23.18
C GLN A 198 -6.50 6.02 -22.72
N CYS A 199 -5.47 5.41 -22.11
CA CYS A 199 -5.52 4.02 -21.65
C CYS A 199 -6.55 3.81 -20.54
N VAL A 200 -6.69 4.76 -19.59
CA VAL A 200 -7.69 4.71 -18.52
C VAL A 200 -9.09 4.98 -19.10
N ARG A 201 -9.23 6.01 -19.95
CA ARG A 201 -10.52 6.32 -20.58
C ARG A 201 -11.07 5.18 -21.45
N ASN A 202 -10.18 4.40 -22.05
CA ASN A 202 -10.56 3.23 -22.87
C ASN A 202 -10.85 1.96 -22.02
N ALA A 203 -10.72 2.02 -20.72
CA ALA A 203 -11.02 0.94 -19.78
C ALA A 203 -12.08 1.39 -18.77
N PRO A 204 -13.38 1.44 -19.16
CA PRO A 204 -14.45 1.94 -18.30
C PRO A 204 -14.47 1.23 -16.95
N GLY A 205 -14.58 1.98 -15.86
CA GLY A 205 -14.55 1.47 -14.49
C GLY A 205 -13.15 1.23 -13.92
N ALA A 206 -12.10 1.27 -14.74
CA ALA A 206 -10.72 1.06 -14.26
C ALA A 206 -10.27 2.15 -13.25
N GLU A 207 -10.76 3.38 -13.42
CA GLU A 207 -10.50 4.50 -12.52
C GLU A 207 -11.00 4.27 -11.09
N SER A 208 -12.01 3.43 -10.89
CA SER A 208 -12.51 3.06 -9.55
C SER A 208 -11.49 2.30 -8.72
N GLY A 209 -10.53 1.63 -9.37
CA GLY A 209 -9.39 0.96 -8.71
C GLY A 209 -8.30 1.91 -8.22
N ILE A 210 -8.33 3.21 -8.63
CA ILE A 210 -7.36 4.21 -8.19
C ILE A 210 -7.98 5.00 -7.03
N ALA A 211 -7.45 4.86 -5.83
CA ALA A 211 -7.97 5.56 -4.66
C ALA A 211 -8.14 7.07 -4.93
N PRO A 212 -9.26 7.69 -4.54
CA PRO A 212 -9.51 9.11 -4.83
C PRO A 212 -8.56 10.03 -4.07
N ARG A 213 -8.05 9.58 -2.92
CA ARG A 213 -7.18 10.35 -2.03
C ARG A 213 -6.37 9.43 -1.13
N ILE A 214 -5.32 9.99 -0.53
CA ILE A 214 -4.58 9.36 0.57
C ILE A 214 -5.39 9.49 1.87
N THR A 215 -5.44 8.41 2.67
CA THR A 215 -6.12 8.38 3.98
C THR A 215 -5.17 8.03 5.13
N LEU A 216 -3.97 7.57 4.83
CA LEU A 216 -2.95 7.11 5.77
C LEU A 216 -1.77 8.09 5.81
N PHE A 217 -1.24 8.33 6.99
CA PHE A 217 -0.05 9.17 7.19
C PHE A 217 0.98 8.46 8.07
N ARG A 218 2.24 8.47 7.67
CA ARG A 218 3.36 7.99 8.49
C ARG A 218 4.29 9.14 8.81
N PHE A 219 4.57 9.33 10.10
CA PHE A 219 5.49 10.36 10.56
C PHE A 219 6.94 10.01 10.19
N PRO A 220 7.69 10.92 9.57
CA PRO A 220 9.13 10.77 9.39
C PRO A 220 9.83 10.47 10.71
N TYR A 221 10.86 9.62 10.65
CA TYR A 221 11.66 9.21 11.81
C TYR A 221 10.88 8.47 12.92
N GLY A 222 9.60 8.15 12.73
CA GLY A 222 8.75 7.70 13.82
C GLY A 222 8.58 8.74 14.93
N ALA A 223 8.58 10.02 14.58
CA ALA A 223 8.63 11.14 15.51
C ALA A 223 7.42 12.06 15.38
N CYS A 224 6.60 12.15 16.43
CA CYS A 224 5.49 13.11 16.52
C CYS A 224 5.42 13.74 17.93
N ASN A 225 4.67 14.82 18.04
CA ASN A 225 4.21 15.42 19.29
C ASN A 225 2.69 15.63 19.23
N PRO A 226 2.02 16.01 20.32
CA PRO A 226 0.58 16.20 20.34
C PRO A 226 0.09 17.17 19.25
N LEU A 227 0.81 18.26 18.99
CA LEU A 227 0.47 19.26 17.98
C LEU A 227 0.50 18.67 16.56
N SER A 228 1.59 18.00 16.19
CA SER A 228 1.72 17.41 14.86
C SER A 228 0.75 16.24 14.65
N LEU A 229 0.48 15.45 15.70
CA LEU A 229 -0.49 14.36 15.64
C LEU A 229 -1.91 14.89 15.45
N GLN A 230 -2.29 15.91 16.22
CA GLN A 230 -3.60 16.57 16.07
C GLN A 230 -3.75 17.15 14.66
N ALA A 231 -2.74 17.86 14.14
CA ALA A 231 -2.79 18.42 12.80
C ALA A 231 -2.99 17.37 11.69
N VAL A 232 -2.40 16.17 11.83
CA VAL A 232 -2.62 15.04 10.90
C VAL A 232 -4.07 14.55 11.02
N HIS A 233 -4.59 14.40 12.23
CA HIS A 233 -5.96 13.95 12.46
C HIS A 233 -7.01 14.94 11.95
N GLU A 234 -6.78 16.25 12.10
CA GLU A 234 -7.65 17.30 11.58
C GLU A 234 -7.78 17.28 10.05
N GLN A 235 -6.79 16.71 9.35
CA GLN A 235 -6.88 16.48 7.91
C GLN A 235 -7.55 15.14 7.55
N GLY A 236 -8.15 14.45 8.53
CA GLY A 236 -8.80 13.16 8.33
C GLY A 236 -7.83 12.04 7.94
N LEU A 237 -6.56 12.14 8.34
CA LEU A 237 -5.53 11.15 8.08
C LEU A 237 -5.32 10.27 9.32
N ARG A 238 -5.24 8.96 9.12
CA ARG A 238 -4.85 8.01 10.16
C ARG A 238 -3.34 7.97 10.30
N ALA A 239 -2.85 8.17 11.53
CA ALA A 239 -1.43 8.07 11.82
C ALA A 239 -1.01 6.60 11.95
N ILE A 240 -0.22 6.10 11.02
CA ILE A 240 0.23 4.70 10.93
C ILE A 240 1.73 4.63 11.20
N GLN A 241 2.10 3.90 12.23
CA GLN A 241 3.48 3.54 12.53
C GLN A 241 3.70 2.03 12.26
N TRP A 242 4.51 1.35 13.05
CA TRP A 242 4.85 -0.07 12.90
C TRP A 242 5.09 -0.71 14.26
N ASP A 243 4.99 -2.01 14.32
CA ASP A 243 5.46 -2.81 15.45
C ASP A 243 6.68 -3.67 15.10
N VAL A 244 7.04 -3.75 13.80
CA VAL A 244 8.25 -4.44 13.33
C VAL A 244 9.13 -3.49 12.55
N ALA A 245 10.23 -3.04 13.15
CA ALA A 245 11.32 -2.33 12.48
C ALA A 245 12.36 -3.35 12.01
N THR A 246 12.69 -3.33 10.70
CA THR A 246 13.63 -4.28 10.09
C THR A 246 15.08 -3.88 10.23
N GLY A 247 15.34 -2.58 10.42
CA GLY A 247 16.70 -2.02 10.48
C GLY A 247 17.33 -1.79 9.11
N ASP A 248 16.55 -1.89 8.04
CA ASP A 248 17.00 -1.78 6.65
C ASP A 248 17.61 -0.42 6.25
N PRO A 249 17.34 0.74 6.94
CA PRO A 249 18.05 1.97 6.62
C PRO A 249 19.52 1.96 7.02
N SER A 250 19.97 0.97 7.78
CA SER A 250 21.38 0.83 8.12
C SER A 250 22.15 0.18 6.97
N PRO A 251 23.19 0.85 6.42
CA PRO A 251 24.01 0.26 5.34
C PRO A 251 24.79 -0.98 5.78
N THR A 252 24.88 -1.21 7.11
CA THR A 252 25.57 -2.38 7.69
C THR A 252 24.63 -3.54 7.98
N ALA A 253 23.31 -3.36 7.87
CA ALA A 253 22.36 -4.46 8.05
C ALA A 253 22.39 -5.40 6.84
N SER A 254 22.69 -6.68 7.06
CA SER A 254 22.68 -7.67 5.96
C SER A 254 21.26 -8.06 5.57
N ALA A 255 21.10 -8.61 4.37
CA ALA A 255 19.80 -9.13 3.91
C ALA A 255 19.25 -10.21 4.86
N GLU A 256 20.10 -11.06 5.43
CA GLU A 256 19.73 -12.10 6.39
C GLU A 256 19.24 -11.50 7.71
N ALA A 257 19.90 -10.43 8.19
CA ALA A 257 19.50 -9.75 9.43
C ALA A 257 18.14 -9.08 9.28
N ILE A 258 17.91 -8.39 8.14
CA ILE A 258 16.63 -7.77 7.78
C ILE A 258 15.54 -8.84 7.67
N ALA A 259 15.79 -9.92 6.92
CA ALA A 259 14.85 -11.04 6.78
C ALA A 259 14.56 -11.72 8.12
N SER A 260 15.57 -11.91 8.96
CA SER A 260 15.39 -12.46 10.31
C SER A 260 14.50 -11.55 11.18
N ALA A 261 14.70 -10.23 11.13
CA ALA A 261 13.87 -9.28 11.87
C ALA A 261 12.40 -9.36 11.40
N MET A 262 12.15 -9.43 10.09
CA MET A 262 10.80 -9.64 9.52
C MET A 262 10.17 -10.92 10.05
N VAL A 263 10.90 -12.06 10.04
CA VAL A 263 10.31 -13.36 10.39
C VAL A 263 10.10 -13.51 11.90
N VAL A 264 11.11 -13.14 12.71
CA VAL A 264 11.10 -13.41 14.15
C VAL A 264 10.18 -12.46 14.92
N ARG A 265 10.07 -11.20 14.49
CA ARG A 265 9.28 -10.17 15.20
C ARG A 265 7.82 -10.11 14.75
N THR A 266 7.50 -10.69 13.58
CA THR A 266 6.15 -10.63 13.02
C THR A 266 5.17 -11.52 13.77
N ARG A 267 4.00 -10.98 14.04
CA ARG A 267 2.84 -11.65 14.64
C ARG A 267 1.57 -11.24 13.87
N PRO A 268 0.44 -11.94 14.06
CA PRO A 268 -0.82 -11.55 13.42
C PRO A 268 -1.17 -10.08 13.67
N GLY A 269 -1.44 -9.36 12.59
CA GLY A 269 -1.76 -7.95 12.59
C GLY A 269 -0.55 -7.01 12.59
N SER A 270 0.68 -7.50 12.45
CA SER A 270 1.89 -6.67 12.39
C SER A 270 1.92 -5.75 11.17
N ILE A 271 2.44 -4.55 11.38
CA ILE A 271 2.84 -3.60 10.35
C ILE A 271 4.37 -3.54 10.34
N ILE A 272 4.97 -3.90 9.20
CA ILE A 272 6.42 -4.03 9.04
C ILE A 272 6.93 -2.84 8.25
N VAL A 273 7.87 -2.06 8.79
CA VAL A 273 8.49 -0.93 8.08
C VAL A 273 9.77 -1.34 7.36
N ASN A 274 9.85 -0.92 6.09
CA ASN A 274 11.01 -1.01 5.21
C ASN A 274 11.13 0.26 4.38
N HIS A 275 12.17 0.36 3.54
CA HIS A 275 12.40 1.47 2.63
C HIS A 275 12.58 0.98 1.20
N ALA A 276 12.04 1.74 0.23
CA ALA A 276 12.16 1.44 -1.20
C ALA A 276 12.65 2.68 -2.00
N ASN A 277 13.36 3.60 -1.36
CA ASN A 277 13.84 4.88 -1.90
C ASN A 277 15.36 4.94 -2.07
N GLY A 278 16.01 3.80 -2.25
CA GLY A 278 17.46 3.70 -2.32
C GLY A 278 18.17 3.74 -0.95
N ARG A 279 17.40 3.70 0.16
CA ARG A 279 17.91 3.65 1.53
C ARG A 279 17.55 2.37 2.27
N GLY A 280 16.80 1.47 1.66
CA GLY A 280 16.60 0.10 2.11
C GLY A 280 17.71 -0.79 1.58
N TRP A 281 18.97 -0.54 1.96
CA TRP A 281 20.20 -1.03 1.33
C TRP A 281 20.19 -2.48 0.89
N HIS A 282 19.57 -3.38 1.64
CA HIS A 282 19.50 -4.81 1.34
C HIS A 282 18.07 -5.36 1.39
N THR A 283 17.05 -4.49 1.35
CA THR A 283 15.64 -4.89 1.45
C THR A 283 15.23 -5.77 0.27
N ALA A 284 15.60 -5.40 -0.96
CA ALA A 284 15.32 -6.22 -2.15
C ALA A 284 15.86 -7.66 -2.02
N ALA A 285 17.06 -7.81 -1.46
CA ALA A 285 17.68 -9.12 -1.23
C ALA A 285 17.08 -9.86 -0.02
N ALA A 286 16.53 -9.14 0.96
CA ALA A 286 15.93 -9.73 2.16
C ALA A 286 14.53 -10.32 1.89
N LEU A 287 13.74 -9.74 0.99
CA LEU A 287 12.38 -10.20 0.69
C LEU A 287 12.32 -11.67 0.27
N PRO A 288 13.15 -12.16 -0.68
CA PRO A 288 13.17 -13.58 -1.05
C PRO A 288 13.55 -14.54 0.09
N LEU A 289 14.25 -14.04 1.11
CA LEU A 289 14.62 -14.82 2.30
C LEU A 289 13.51 -14.84 3.36
N ALA A 290 12.72 -13.77 3.45
CA ALA A 290 11.68 -13.60 4.47
C ALA A 290 10.31 -14.13 4.02
N ILE A 291 9.85 -13.76 2.82
CA ILE A 291 8.49 -14.01 2.34
C ILE A 291 8.12 -15.50 2.32
N PRO A 292 8.95 -16.43 1.79
CA PRO A 292 8.61 -17.84 1.81
C PRO A 292 8.47 -18.40 3.24
N LYS A 293 9.26 -17.89 4.20
CA LYS A 293 9.17 -18.29 5.60
C LYS A 293 7.89 -17.79 6.24
N LEU A 294 7.51 -16.53 6.01
CA LEU A 294 6.27 -15.96 6.51
C LEU A 294 5.05 -16.71 5.95
N ARG A 295 5.03 -17.03 4.65
CA ARG A 295 3.99 -17.86 4.03
C ARG A 295 3.93 -19.26 4.64
N LYS A 296 5.08 -19.90 4.89
CA LYS A 296 5.14 -21.23 5.57
C LYS A 296 4.58 -21.17 6.99
N MET A 297 4.71 -20.02 7.67
CA MET A 297 4.10 -19.77 8.99
C MET A 297 2.60 -19.48 8.89
N GLY A 298 2.04 -19.41 7.68
CA GLY A 298 0.62 -19.17 7.40
C GLY A 298 0.26 -17.67 7.35
N PHE A 299 1.21 -16.75 7.19
CA PHE A 299 0.92 -15.35 7.04
C PHE A 299 0.47 -15.02 5.60
N GLU A 300 -0.54 -14.17 5.51
CA GLU A 300 -1.04 -13.53 4.31
C GLU A 300 -0.73 -12.03 4.34
N PHE A 301 -0.59 -11.42 3.15
CA PHE A 301 -0.19 -10.03 2.99
C PHE A 301 -1.39 -9.17 2.57
N ALA A 302 -1.57 -8.06 3.26
CA ALA A 302 -2.62 -7.08 3.00
C ALA A 302 -2.02 -5.67 2.91
N THR A 303 -2.77 -4.75 2.31
CA THR A 303 -2.51 -3.32 2.50
C THR A 303 -2.82 -2.92 3.95
N VAL A 304 -2.37 -1.75 4.38
CA VAL A 304 -2.68 -1.25 5.72
C VAL A 304 -4.18 -1.03 5.89
N SER A 305 -4.87 -0.49 4.87
CA SER A 305 -6.33 -0.29 4.95
C SER A 305 -7.07 -1.63 5.08
N GLU A 306 -6.74 -2.64 4.29
CA GLU A 306 -7.32 -3.99 4.43
C GLU A 306 -7.02 -4.63 5.79
N LEU A 307 -5.83 -4.38 6.33
CA LEU A 307 -5.47 -4.87 7.66
C LEU A 307 -6.30 -4.18 8.75
N LEU A 308 -6.55 -2.87 8.64
CA LEU A 308 -7.39 -2.10 9.54
C LEU A 308 -8.86 -2.55 9.51
N GLU A 309 -9.38 -2.89 8.33
CA GLU A 309 -10.73 -3.44 8.17
C GLU A 309 -10.87 -4.85 8.77
N ALA A 310 -9.77 -5.57 8.89
CA ALA A 310 -9.76 -6.97 9.36
C ALA A 310 -9.79 -7.11 10.88
N GLY A 311 -9.62 -6.03 11.67
CA GLY A 311 -9.59 -6.13 13.13
C GLY A 311 -9.54 -4.78 13.85
N GLU A 312 -9.17 -4.81 15.12
CA GLU A 312 -9.12 -3.63 16.00
C GLU A 312 -7.74 -3.00 15.98
N PRO A 313 -7.60 -1.69 15.66
CA PRO A 313 -6.31 -0.99 15.74
C PRO A 313 -5.72 -1.02 17.15
N VAL A 314 -4.44 -1.34 17.26
CA VAL A 314 -3.68 -1.21 18.52
C VAL A 314 -2.91 0.10 18.47
N VAL A 315 -3.36 1.04 19.28
CA VAL A 315 -2.96 2.45 19.27
C VAL A 315 -1.98 2.74 20.40
N ALA A 316 -0.96 3.56 20.11
CA ALA A 316 -0.10 4.19 21.08
C ALA A 316 -0.36 5.70 21.12
N ALA A 317 -0.25 6.31 22.30
CA ALA A 317 -0.49 7.73 22.47
C ALA A 317 0.58 8.63 21.81
N THR A 318 1.76 8.07 21.50
CA THR A 318 2.89 8.79 20.90
C THR A 318 3.62 7.95 19.86
N CYS A 319 4.36 8.62 19.00
CA CYS A 319 5.25 7.98 18.03
C CYS A 319 6.57 7.53 18.67
N TYR A 320 7.09 6.41 18.19
CA TYR A 320 8.42 5.90 18.53
C TYR A 320 8.82 4.81 17.53
N ASP A 321 10.09 4.48 17.43
CA ASP A 321 10.57 3.37 16.58
C ASP A 321 10.28 2.03 17.27
N THR A 322 11.01 1.69 18.30
CA THR A 322 10.85 0.43 19.06
C THR A 322 10.32 0.65 20.47
N LYS A 323 10.63 1.77 21.10
CA LYS A 323 10.17 2.15 22.44
C LYS A 323 9.99 3.66 22.57
N PRO A 324 9.08 4.14 23.42
CA PRO A 324 8.88 5.56 23.64
C PRO A 324 10.19 6.31 23.97
N GLY A 325 10.38 7.48 23.33
CA GLY A 325 11.54 8.36 23.52
C GLY A 325 12.76 8.01 22.64
N ASP A 326 12.80 6.88 21.94
CA ASP A 326 13.96 6.48 21.13
C ASP A 326 14.15 7.31 19.86
N THR A 327 13.14 8.08 19.47
CA THR A 327 13.19 8.99 18.32
C THR A 327 13.57 10.43 18.67
N ASP A 328 13.81 10.75 19.97
CA ASP A 328 14.21 12.09 20.42
C ASP A 328 15.57 12.52 19.86
N ARG A 329 16.42 11.55 19.54
CA ARG A 329 17.69 11.76 18.83
C ARG A 329 17.54 12.51 17.49
N TYR A 330 16.35 12.47 16.89
CA TYR A 330 16.07 13.13 15.61
C TYR A 330 15.62 14.59 15.76
N ASP A 331 15.43 15.10 16.99
CA ASP A 331 15.05 16.50 17.23
C ASP A 331 16.15 17.50 16.85
N VAL A 332 17.41 17.03 16.83
CA VAL A 332 18.53 17.82 16.29
C VAL A 332 18.34 18.23 14.84
N PHE A 333 17.57 17.47 14.05
CA PHE A 333 17.25 17.82 12.66
C PHE A 333 16.15 18.88 12.57
N ALA A 334 15.25 18.98 13.56
CA ALA A 334 14.26 20.03 13.66
C ALA A 334 14.92 21.40 13.96
N ALA A 335 15.95 21.40 14.81
CA ALA A 335 16.66 22.63 15.24
C ALA A 335 17.61 23.20 14.17
N ARG A 336 18.19 22.38 13.29
CA ARG A 336 19.26 22.79 12.36
C ARG A 336 18.83 23.57 11.13
N LYS A 337 17.54 23.72 10.82
CA LYS A 337 17.06 24.43 9.62
C LYS A 337 16.03 25.51 9.95
N ARG A 338 16.42 26.56 10.67
CA ARG A 338 15.83 27.87 10.46
C ARG A 338 16.36 28.40 9.13
N ILE A 339 15.73 28.02 8.02
CA ILE A 339 15.91 28.72 6.75
C ILE A 339 15.25 30.09 6.94
N PRO A 340 15.93 31.22 6.56
CA PRO A 340 15.30 32.53 6.62
C PRO A 340 14.00 32.51 5.82
N ASP A 341 12.96 33.09 6.38
CA ASP A 341 11.70 33.29 5.67
C ASP A 341 11.97 33.95 4.32
N PHE A 342 11.48 33.33 3.23
CA PHE A 342 11.34 34.05 1.96
C PHE A 342 10.42 35.21 2.23
N LYS A 343 11.01 36.42 2.32
CA LYS A 343 10.27 37.67 2.36
C LYS A 343 9.46 37.72 1.07
N THR A 344 8.15 37.55 1.18
CA THR A 344 7.21 37.88 0.12
C THR A 344 7.33 39.36 -0.12
N THR A 345 8.10 39.79 -1.12
CA THR A 345 8.11 41.18 -1.58
C THR A 345 6.80 41.37 -2.33
N VAL A 346 5.81 41.87 -1.64
CA VAL A 346 4.60 42.42 -2.26
C VAL A 346 5.04 43.73 -2.91
N HIS A 347 5.18 43.75 -4.21
CA HIS A 347 5.21 44.98 -4.96
C HIS A 347 3.79 45.56 -4.96
N GLN A 348 3.67 46.73 -4.33
CA GLN A 348 2.53 47.63 -4.46
C GLN A 348 2.45 48.20 -5.87
#